data_7580a04ee625814bd12e155881aaeaf1
#
_entry.id   7580a04ee625814bd12e155881aaeaf1
#
_cell.length_a   1.000
_cell.length_b   1.000
_cell.length_c   1.000
_cell.angle_alpha   90.00
_cell.angle_beta   90.00
_cell.angle_gamma   90.00
#
_symmetry.space_group_name_H-M   'P 1'
#
loop_
_entity.id
_entity.type
_entity.pdbx_description
1 polymer ?
#
loop_
_entity_poly.entity_id
_entity_poly.type
_entity_poly.pdbx_seq_one_letter_code
_entity_poly.pdbx_strand_id
1 'polypeptide(L)'
;MPDDCPFCQLYREGEHVHKADGFVALLDINPRADTHLLVIPERHVETFRDIGEFPPEEAKRMLEFVADTARVAGLKDYKVVVNVGAGAGQTIFHLHWHILGGRIRGLA
;
A
#
# COMPACT_ATOMS: atom_id res chain seq x y z
N MET A 1 -6.84 -14.86 -8.01
CA MET A 1 -5.63 -14.24 -7.47
C MET A 1 -4.55 -15.29 -7.33
N PRO A 2 -3.28 -14.98 -7.62
CA PRO A 2 -2.20 -15.94 -7.50
C PRO A 2 -2.06 -16.43 -6.06
N ASP A 3 -1.99 -17.75 -5.87
CA ASP A 3 -1.86 -18.33 -4.55
C ASP A 3 -0.51 -18.05 -3.90
N ASP A 4 0.51 -17.77 -4.73
CA ASP A 4 1.87 -17.51 -4.28
C ASP A 4 2.18 -16.02 -4.08
N CYS A 5 1.19 -15.16 -4.21
CA CYS A 5 1.39 -13.72 -3.99
C CYS A 5 1.35 -13.40 -2.50
N PRO A 6 2.47 -12.92 -1.91
CA PRO A 6 2.50 -12.63 -0.48
C PRO A 6 1.46 -11.57 -0.08
N PHE A 7 1.23 -10.57 -0.93
CA PHE A 7 0.29 -9.49 -0.59
C PHE A 7 -1.16 -9.90 -0.79
N CYS A 8 -1.45 -10.82 -1.72
CA CYS A 8 -2.77 -11.42 -1.78
C CYS A 8 -3.07 -12.16 -0.48
N GLN A 9 -2.09 -12.88 0.05
CA GLN A 9 -2.22 -13.58 1.30
C GLN A 9 -2.40 -12.62 2.48
N LEU A 10 -1.58 -11.56 2.54
CA LEU A 10 -1.69 -10.54 3.60
C LEU A 10 -3.02 -9.80 3.55
N TYR A 11 -3.56 -9.59 2.36
CA TYR A 11 -4.88 -8.99 2.24
C TYR A 11 -5.92 -9.84 2.97
N ARG A 12 -5.84 -11.15 2.82
CA ARG A 12 -6.84 -12.06 3.41
C ARG A 12 -6.57 -12.34 4.89
N GLU A 13 -5.31 -12.46 5.29
CA GLU A 13 -4.93 -13.06 6.57
C GLU A 13 -4.08 -12.17 7.46
N GLY A 14 -3.60 -11.03 6.97
CA GLY A 14 -2.71 -10.17 7.73
C GLY A 14 -3.39 -9.43 8.87
N GLU A 15 -2.58 -8.85 9.74
CA GLU A 15 -3.07 -7.99 10.80
C GLU A 15 -3.25 -6.57 10.23
N HIS A 16 -4.49 -6.19 10.01
CA HIS A 16 -4.80 -4.92 9.37
C HIS A 16 -4.94 -3.81 10.40
N VAL A 17 -4.22 -2.70 10.21
CA VAL A 17 -4.37 -1.52 11.06
C VAL A 17 -5.54 -0.67 10.60
N HIS A 18 -5.96 -0.83 9.36
CA HIS A 18 -7.12 -0.17 8.78
C HIS A 18 -7.61 -0.99 7.61
N LYS A 19 -8.92 -0.98 7.37
CA LYS A 19 -9.46 -1.69 6.22
C LYS A 19 -10.77 -1.07 5.77
N ALA A 20 -11.06 -1.24 4.48
CA ALA A 20 -12.33 -0.90 3.86
C ALA A 20 -12.59 -1.95 2.80
N ASP A 21 -13.75 -1.88 2.17
CA ASP A 21 -14.09 -2.85 1.13
C ASP A 21 -13.10 -2.72 -0.04
N GLY A 22 -12.32 -3.75 -0.25
CA GLY A 22 -11.34 -3.84 -1.33
C GLY A 22 -9.93 -3.36 -1.02
N PHE A 23 -9.67 -2.84 0.20
CA PHE A 23 -8.36 -2.29 0.56
C PHE A 23 -8.01 -2.59 2.01
N VAL A 24 -6.74 -2.84 2.28
CA VAL A 24 -6.23 -3.01 3.65
C VAL A 24 -4.94 -2.23 3.82
N ALA A 25 -4.65 -1.87 5.06
CA ALA A 25 -3.39 -1.25 5.44
C ALA A 25 -2.74 -2.05 6.55
N LEU A 26 -1.42 -2.25 6.45
CA LEU A 26 -0.63 -3.01 7.41
C LEU A 26 0.64 -2.26 7.76
N LEU A 27 1.25 -2.63 8.87
CA LEU A 27 2.58 -2.13 9.21
C LEU A 27 3.62 -2.82 8.32
N ASP A 28 4.57 -2.03 7.82
CA ASP A 28 5.73 -2.60 7.13
C ASP A 28 6.64 -3.25 8.16
N ILE A 29 7.07 -4.49 7.90
CA ILE A 29 7.94 -5.22 8.85
C ILE A 29 9.39 -4.71 8.83
N ASN A 30 9.75 -3.93 7.83
CA ASN A 30 11.07 -3.30 7.71
C ASN A 30 10.89 -1.79 7.58
N PRO A 31 10.47 -1.11 8.66
CA PRO A 31 10.05 0.29 8.54
C PRO A 31 11.23 1.22 8.23
N ARG A 32 10.98 2.18 7.34
CA ARG A 32 11.90 3.23 6.94
C ARG A 32 11.47 4.59 7.51
N ALA A 33 10.55 4.60 8.46
CA ALA A 33 10.07 5.79 9.13
C ALA A 33 9.48 5.39 10.47
N ASP A 34 9.23 6.37 11.35
CA ASP A 34 8.59 6.11 12.64
C ASP A 34 7.24 5.43 12.43
N THR A 35 6.49 5.88 11.42
CA THR A 35 5.28 5.21 10.96
C THR A 35 5.49 4.84 9.50
N HIS A 36 5.41 3.55 9.19
CA HIS A 36 5.55 3.07 7.83
C HIS A 36 4.47 2.03 7.57
N LEU A 37 3.49 2.42 6.77
CA LEU A 37 2.33 1.58 6.47
C LEU A 37 2.34 1.19 5.00
N LEU A 38 1.74 0.04 4.71
CA LEU A 38 1.51 -0.43 3.35
C LEU A 38 0.00 -0.45 3.11
N VAL A 39 -0.43 0.11 2.00
CA VAL A 39 -1.80 -0.02 1.53
C VAL A 39 -1.81 -0.99 0.35
N ILE A 40 -2.65 -2.00 0.44
CA ILE A 40 -2.73 -3.09 -0.53
C ILE A 40 -4.17 -3.22 -1.00
N PRO A 41 -4.42 -3.10 -2.33
CA PRO A 41 -5.75 -3.41 -2.86
C PRO A 41 -5.97 -4.91 -2.97
N GLU A 42 -7.23 -5.33 -2.89
CA GLU A 42 -7.60 -6.72 -3.15
C GLU A 42 -7.29 -7.11 -4.58
N ARG A 43 -7.58 -6.19 -5.53
CA ARG A 43 -7.33 -6.44 -6.94
C ARG A 43 -5.83 -6.62 -7.17
N HIS A 44 -5.45 -7.78 -7.71
CA HIS A 44 -4.05 -8.06 -7.98
C HIS A 44 -3.67 -7.49 -9.34
N VAL A 45 -2.98 -6.35 -9.34
CA VAL A 45 -2.21 -5.87 -10.48
C VAL A 45 -0.75 -5.79 -10.03
N GLU A 46 0.17 -6.01 -10.93
CA GLU A 46 1.57 -6.15 -10.53
C GLU A 46 2.22 -4.82 -10.20
N THR A 47 1.99 -3.79 -11.01
CA THR A 47 2.66 -2.51 -10.82
C THR A 47 1.70 -1.36 -11.09
N PHE A 48 2.15 -0.16 -10.73
CA PHE A 48 1.43 1.07 -11.04
C PHE A 48 1.21 1.27 -12.54
N ARG A 49 2.04 0.65 -13.39
CA ARG A 49 1.83 0.70 -14.85
C ARG A 49 0.46 0.14 -15.25
N ASP A 50 -0.07 -0.75 -14.41
CA ASP A 50 -1.34 -1.42 -14.68
C ASP A 50 -2.53 -0.72 -14.05
N ILE A 51 -2.35 0.55 -13.64
CA ILE A 51 -3.40 1.31 -12.94
C ILE A 51 -4.68 1.41 -13.76
N GLY A 52 -4.56 1.34 -15.09
CA GLY A 52 -5.73 1.36 -15.97
C GLY A 52 -6.65 0.15 -15.85
N GLU A 53 -6.20 -0.91 -15.18
CA GLU A 53 -7.06 -2.07 -14.93
C GLU A 53 -8.06 -1.83 -13.79
N PHE A 54 -7.88 -0.76 -13.01
CA PHE A 54 -8.84 -0.42 -11.97
C PHE A 54 -10.03 0.31 -12.59
N PRO A 55 -11.26 -0.08 -12.26
CA PRO A 55 -12.41 0.75 -12.58
C PRO A 55 -12.22 2.15 -11.97
N PRO A 56 -12.69 3.22 -12.64
CA PRO A 56 -12.45 4.58 -12.14
C PRO A 56 -12.87 4.82 -10.70
N GLU A 57 -14.03 4.30 -10.31
CA GLU A 57 -14.52 4.46 -8.93
C GLU A 57 -13.63 3.72 -7.93
N GLU A 58 -13.13 2.56 -8.30
CA GLU A 58 -12.28 1.78 -7.43
C GLU A 58 -10.91 2.47 -7.28
N ALA A 59 -10.36 3.01 -8.36
CA ALA A 59 -9.11 3.75 -8.31
C ALA A 59 -9.22 4.97 -7.39
N LYS A 60 -10.33 5.70 -7.50
CA LYS A 60 -10.58 6.84 -6.63
C LYS A 60 -10.66 6.40 -5.17
N ARG A 61 -11.42 5.35 -4.88
CA ARG A 61 -11.54 4.82 -3.52
C ARG A 61 -10.21 4.36 -2.96
N MET A 62 -9.34 3.80 -3.81
CA MET A 62 -8.01 3.39 -3.40
C MET A 62 -7.19 4.58 -2.93
N LEU A 63 -7.17 5.67 -3.70
CA LEU A 63 -6.42 6.86 -3.32
C LEU A 63 -7.00 7.51 -2.07
N GLU A 64 -8.31 7.54 -1.95
CA GLU A 64 -8.98 8.03 -0.74
C GLU A 64 -8.64 7.17 0.46
N PHE A 65 -8.54 5.85 0.28
CA PHE A 65 -8.16 4.94 1.35
C PHE A 65 -6.73 5.20 1.83
N VAL A 66 -5.81 5.52 0.92
CA VAL A 66 -4.43 5.90 1.30
C VAL A 66 -4.46 7.12 2.21
N ALA A 67 -5.18 8.16 1.81
CA ALA A 67 -5.28 9.39 2.61
C ALA A 67 -5.97 9.12 3.95
N ASP A 68 -7.03 8.32 3.95
CA ASP A 68 -7.76 8.00 5.18
C ASP A 68 -6.91 7.16 6.13
N THR A 69 -6.10 6.27 5.60
CA THR A 69 -5.19 5.46 6.43
C THR A 69 -4.18 6.35 7.17
N ALA A 70 -3.63 7.36 6.49
CA ALA A 70 -2.72 8.30 7.12
C ALA A 70 -3.42 9.06 8.25
N ARG A 71 -4.66 9.48 8.02
CA ARG A 71 -5.46 10.17 9.02
C ARG A 71 -5.74 9.28 10.23
N VAL A 72 -6.12 8.04 10.01
CA VAL A 72 -6.38 7.08 11.09
C VAL A 72 -5.11 6.81 11.89
N ALA A 73 -3.95 6.81 11.23
CA ALA A 73 -2.67 6.64 11.90
C ALA A 73 -2.20 7.89 12.64
N GLY A 74 -2.95 8.98 12.57
CA GLY A 74 -2.60 10.22 13.26
C GLY A 74 -1.55 11.05 12.56
N LEU A 75 -1.31 10.81 11.29
CA LEU A 75 -0.29 11.54 10.53
C LEU A 75 -0.88 12.81 9.93
N LYS A 76 -0.22 13.94 10.19
CA LYS A 76 -0.56 15.21 9.55
C LYS A 76 0.28 15.41 8.30
N ASP A 77 1.58 15.24 8.43
CA ASP A 77 2.52 15.34 7.32
C ASP A 77 3.08 13.93 7.04
N TYR A 78 3.08 13.55 5.79
CA TYR A 78 3.53 12.21 5.42
C TYR A 78 3.92 12.16 3.95
N LYS A 79 4.64 11.12 3.60
CA LYS A 79 5.05 10.86 2.23
C LYS A 79 4.34 9.62 1.73
N VAL A 80 3.86 9.66 0.50
CA VAL A 80 3.28 8.50 -0.18
C VAL A 80 4.24 8.09 -1.30
N VAL A 81 4.63 6.82 -1.33
CA VAL A 81 5.58 6.31 -2.31
C VAL A 81 5.02 5.04 -2.93
N VAL A 82 5.15 4.94 -4.24
CA VAL A 82 4.90 3.70 -4.96
C VAL A 82 6.12 3.40 -5.82
N ASN A 83 6.69 2.21 -5.65
CA ASN A 83 7.83 1.77 -6.45
C ASN A 83 7.30 1.00 -7.66
N VAL A 84 7.79 1.35 -8.84
CA VAL A 84 7.28 0.81 -10.10
C VAL A 84 8.39 0.03 -10.79
N GLY A 85 8.32 -1.29 -10.70
CA GLY A 85 9.28 -2.18 -11.33
C GLY A 85 10.51 -2.48 -10.46
N ALA A 86 11.18 -3.57 -10.78
CA ALA A 86 12.33 -4.05 -10.00
C ALA A 86 13.46 -3.02 -9.97
N GLY A 87 13.70 -2.31 -11.07
CA GLY A 87 14.77 -1.31 -11.15
C GLY A 87 14.53 -0.11 -10.25
N ALA A 88 13.31 0.10 -9.79
CA ALA A 88 12.95 1.20 -8.88
C ALA A 88 12.73 0.70 -7.44
N GLY A 89 13.07 -0.55 -7.15
CA GLY A 89 13.01 -1.09 -5.79
C GLY A 89 11.75 -1.88 -5.47
N GLN A 90 10.90 -2.16 -6.46
CA GLN A 90 9.74 -3.02 -6.21
C GLN A 90 10.20 -4.46 -6.09
N THR A 91 9.91 -5.10 -4.95
CA THR A 91 10.31 -6.48 -4.71
C THR A 91 9.13 -7.45 -4.71
N ILE A 92 7.92 -6.94 -4.47
CA ILE A 92 6.71 -7.76 -4.50
C ILE A 92 5.79 -7.20 -5.57
N PHE A 93 5.41 -8.05 -6.54
CA PHE A 93 4.66 -7.62 -7.72
C PHE A 93 3.17 -7.78 -7.49
N HIS A 94 2.69 -7.00 -6.54
CA HIS A 94 1.32 -6.69 -6.24
C HIS A 94 1.33 -5.22 -5.84
N LEU A 95 0.62 -4.39 -6.57
CA LEU A 95 0.60 -2.94 -6.34
C LEU A 95 0.41 -2.64 -4.86
N HIS A 96 1.26 -1.77 -4.32
CA HIS A 96 1.14 -1.33 -2.94
C HIS A 96 1.69 0.08 -2.79
N TRP A 97 1.13 0.81 -1.83
CA TRP A 97 1.48 2.19 -1.54
C TRP A 97 2.16 2.23 -0.19
N HIS A 98 3.30 2.93 -0.10
CA HIS A 98 3.96 3.17 1.18
C HIS A 98 3.51 4.50 1.73
N ILE A 99 3.18 4.53 3.02
CA ILE A 99 2.90 5.77 3.75
C ILE A 99 3.96 5.90 4.82
N LEU A 100 4.76 6.98 4.76
CA LEU A 100 5.84 7.20 5.70
C LEU A 100 5.63 8.52 6.42
N GLY A 101 5.63 8.47 7.76
CA GLY A 101 5.43 9.65 8.59
C GLY A 101 6.33 9.66 9.80
N GLY A 102 6.43 10.80 10.47
CA GLY A 102 7.37 11.01 11.53
C GLY A 102 8.77 11.18 10.97
N ARG A 103 9.78 10.67 11.65
CA ARG A 103 11.14 10.72 11.14
C ARG A 103 11.31 9.68 10.05
N ILE A 104 11.66 10.13 8.86
CA ILE A 104 11.83 9.26 7.70
C ILE A 104 13.31 8.97 7.55
N ARG A 105 13.69 7.67 7.52
CA ARG A 105 15.08 7.22 7.53
C ARG A 105 15.55 6.71 6.18
N GLY A 106 14.66 6.68 5.20
CA GLY A 106 15.01 6.23 3.86
C GLY A 106 13.79 6.24 2.95
N LEU A 107 14.02 5.91 1.69
CA LEU A 107 12.95 5.75 0.72
C LEU A 107 12.50 4.30 0.72
N ALA A 108 11.20 4.11 0.61
CA ALA A 108 10.63 2.77 0.57
C ALA A 108 10.96 2.03 -0.73
#